data_a3d8ec2fd92cabcad7f6ab0f801665bd
#
_entry.id   a3d8ec2fd92cabcad7f6ab0f801665bd
#
_cell.length_a   1.000
_cell.length_b   1.000
_cell.length_c   1.000
_cell.angle_alpha   90.00
_cell.angle_beta   90.00
_cell.angle_gamma   90.00
#
_symmetry.space_group_name_H-M   'P 1'
#
loop_
_entity.id
_entity.type
_entity.pdbx_description
1 polymer ?
#
loop_
_entity_poly.entity_id
_entity_poly.type
_entity_poly.pdbx_seq_one_letter_code
_entity_poly.pdbx_strand_id
1 'polypeptide(L)'
;MKPVFLERVLAVIAGTVILAFLSPPGAFCQDISVGEAGIHNQQGMEYFKKGFYGHAPKNQAAEAERNYGLAVKEFKAAISRDFSYTEAHRNLARVYHVQKNFEGAAEEYKRVTELAPGDIDAYVNLALALIELKRPAEAIQVLEDAKGHTYDPKALETLDSYIEKVRAYQEKEVR
;
A
#
# COMPACT_ATOMS: atom_id res chain seq x y z
N MET A 1 47.02 -33.57 -11.56
CA MET A 1 45.71 -33.38 -10.95
C MET A 1 45.15 -32.04 -11.45
N LYS A 2 44.21 -32.06 -12.36
CA LYS A 2 43.53 -30.85 -12.86
C LYS A 2 42.51 -30.40 -11.79
N PRO A 3 42.42 -29.10 -11.48
CA PRO A 3 41.52 -28.64 -10.43
C PRO A 3 40.07 -28.68 -10.91
N VAL A 4 39.36 -29.72 -10.50
CA VAL A 4 37.92 -29.92 -10.75
C VAL A 4 37.09 -28.73 -10.23
N PHE A 5 37.70 -27.92 -9.37
CA PHE A 5 37.07 -26.73 -8.79
C PHE A 5 36.89 -25.59 -9.81
N LEU A 6 37.84 -25.44 -10.78
CA LEU A 6 37.78 -24.36 -11.76
C LEU A 6 36.70 -24.63 -12.83
N GLU A 7 36.49 -25.89 -13.19
CA GLU A 7 35.45 -26.28 -14.15
C GLU A 7 34.03 -26.11 -13.58
N ARG A 8 33.84 -26.35 -12.26
CA ARG A 8 32.55 -26.13 -11.62
C ARG A 8 32.21 -24.65 -11.46
N VAL A 9 33.18 -23.80 -11.21
CA VAL A 9 32.98 -22.34 -11.14
C VAL A 9 32.66 -21.75 -12.52
N LEU A 10 33.36 -22.22 -13.54
CA LEU A 10 33.09 -21.80 -14.93
C LEU A 10 31.72 -22.30 -15.43
N ALA A 11 31.29 -23.51 -15.03
CA ALA A 11 29.97 -24.01 -15.36
C ALA A 11 28.84 -23.23 -14.73
N VAL A 12 29.03 -22.76 -13.47
CA VAL A 12 28.06 -21.88 -12.79
C VAL A 12 28.00 -20.51 -13.46
N ILE A 13 29.12 -19.92 -13.84
CA ILE A 13 29.17 -18.64 -14.54
C ILE A 13 28.58 -18.79 -15.97
N ALA A 14 28.85 -19.88 -16.66
CA ALA A 14 28.26 -20.14 -17.97
C ALA A 14 26.73 -20.40 -17.87
N GLY A 15 26.28 -21.09 -16.84
CA GLY A 15 24.85 -21.36 -16.61
C GLY A 15 24.04 -20.07 -16.31
N THR A 16 24.59 -19.16 -15.51
CA THR A 16 23.93 -17.88 -15.22
C THR A 16 23.93 -16.95 -16.44
N VAL A 17 24.98 -16.93 -17.25
CA VAL A 17 25.03 -16.14 -18.48
C VAL A 17 24.07 -16.69 -19.55
N ILE A 18 23.92 -18.02 -19.67
CA ILE A 18 22.98 -18.63 -20.62
C ILE A 18 21.53 -18.37 -20.23
N LEU A 19 21.21 -18.38 -18.94
CA LEU A 19 19.86 -18.02 -18.45
C LEU A 19 19.53 -16.54 -18.71
N ALA A 20 20.51 -15.65 -18.57
CA ALA A 20 20.33 -14.23 -18.89
C ALA A 20 20.09 -13.97 -20.39
N PHE A 21 20.61 -14.78 -21.26
CA PHE A 21 20.41 -14.68 -22.74
C PHE A 21 19.07 -15.32 -23.19
N LEU A 22 18.46 -16.22 -22.38
CA LEU A 22 17.17 -16.85 -22.70
C LEU A 22 15.98 -16.11 -22.14
N SER A 23 16.20 -15.19 -21.21
CA SER A 23 15.13 -14.34 -20.67
C SER A 23 14.96 -13.09 -21.54
N PRO A 24 13.74 -12.70 -21.92
CA PRO A 24 13.54 -11.45 -22.64
C PRO A 24 14.10 -10.29 -21.79
N PRO A 25 14.74 -9.29 -22.41
CA PRO A 25 15.42 -8.20 -21.68
C PRO A 25 14.51 -7.44 -20.72
N GLY A 26 13.19 -7.49 -20.92
CA GLY A 26 12.21 -6.90 -20.02
C GLY A 26 12.00 -7.67 -18.69
N ALA A 27 12.16 -9.00 -18.67
CA ALA A 27 11.93 -9.79 -17.47
C ALA A 27 13.01 -9.55 -16.40
N PHE A 28 14.27 -9.41 -16.82
CA PHE A 28 15.37 -9.18 -15.89
C PHE A 28 15.31 -7.79 -15.24
N CYS A 29 14.91 -6.78 -16.00
CA CYS A 29 14.70 -5.43 -15.45
C CYS A 29 13.52 -5.38 -14.51
N GLN A 30 12.46 -6.17 -14.75
CA GLN A 30 11.26 -6.21 -13.94
C GLN A 30 11.52 -6.84 -12.57
N ASP A 31 12.29 -7.93 -12.51
CA ASP A 31 12.65 -8.59 -11.24
C ASP A 31 13.51 -7.70 -10.34
N ILE A 32 14.43 -6.92 -10.91
CA ILE A 32 15.25 -5.97 -10.14
C ILE A 32 14.40 -4.83 -9.59
N SER A 33 13.51 -4.26 -10.40
CA SER A 33 12.67 -3.15 -9.98
C SER A 33 11.68 -3.54 -8.85
N VAL A 34 11.12 -4.75 -8.94
CA VAL A 34 10.27 -5.30 -7.88
C VAL A 34 11.04 -5.53 -6.58
N GLY A 35 12.29 -6.01 -6.68
CA GLY A 35 13.17 -6.16 -5.52
C GLY A 35 13.48 -4.82 -4.84
N GLU A 36 13.81 -3.77 -5.63
CA GLU A 36 14.05 -2.42 -5.13
C GLU A 36 12.78 -1.80 -4.52
N ALA A 37 11.62 -1.99 -5.14
CA ALA A 37 10.35 -1.54 -4.60
C ALA A 37 10.06 -2.15 -3.21
N GLY A 38 10.33 -3.44 -3.04
CA GLY A 38 10.20 -4.13 -1.76
C GLY A 38 11.11 -3.57 -0.66
N ILE A 39 12.36 -3.25 -0.98
CA ILE A 39 13.32 -2.64 -0.05
C ILE A 39 12.81 -1.27 0.42
N HIS A 40 12.39 -0.42 -0.50
CA HIS A 40 11.83 0.90 -0.15
C HIS A 40 10.55 0.76 0.69
N ASN A 41 9.66 -0.17 0.35
CA ASN A 41 8.46 -0.41 1.14
C ASN A 41 8.80 -0.86 2.58
N GLN A 42 9.78 -1.73 2.75
CA GLN A 42 10.22 -2.17 4.08
C GLN A 42 10.82 -1.00 4.89
N GLN A 43 11.66 -0.17 4.28
CA GLN A 43 12.24 1.02 4.93
C GLN A 43 11.13 2.01 5.32
N GLY A 44 10.16 2.24 4.45
CA GLY A 44 9.00 3.07 4.73
C GLY A 44 8.21 2.57 5.94
N MET A 45 7.98 1.26 6.03
CA MET A 45 7.32 0.63 7.19
C MET A 45 8.10 0.81 8.49
N GLU A 46 9.43 0.76 8.45
CA GLU A 46 10.25 1.02 9.64
C GLU A 46 10.11 2.46 10.13
N TYR A 47 10.17 3.43 9.21
CA TYR A 47 9.93 4.83 9.56
C TYR A 47 8.51 5.06 10.08
N PHE A 48 7.50 4.47 9.44
CA PHE A 48 6.12 4.55 9.91
C PHE A 48 5.96 4.01 11.33
N LYS A 49 6.53 2.83 11.62
CA LYS A 49 6.52 2.24 12.97
C LYS A 49 7.20 3.16 13.99
N LYS A 50 8.35 3.74 13.66
CA LYS A 50 9.04 4.70 14.55
C LYS A 50 8.18 5.92 14.85
N GLY A 51 7.48 6.46 13.87
CA GLY A 51 6.56 7.59 14.07
C GLY A 51 5.32 7.21 14.87
N PHE A 52 4.74 6.03 14.61
CA PHE A 52 3.47 5.63 15.17
C PHE A 52 3.59 5.04 16.59
N TYR A 53 4.60 4.21 16.84
CA TYR A 53 4.83 3.53 18.12
C TYR A 53 5.88 4.20 18.99
N GLY A 54 6.63 5.16 18.47
CA GLY A 54 7.61 5.96 19.21
C GLY A 54 6.90 6.88 20.20
N HIS A 55 6.05 6.28 21.06
CA HIS A 55 5.29 7.00 22.08
C HIS A 55 6.23 7.59 23.10
N ALA A 56 6.40 8.86 23.01
CA ALA A 56 6.97 9.54 24.11
C ALA A 56 6.41 10.95 24.24
N PRO A 57 6.68 11.57 25.38
CA PRO A 57 5.91 12.70 25.84
C PRO A 57 6.08 13.91 24.93
N LYS A 58 5.19 14.85 25.05
CA LYS A 58 4.90 16.11 24.35
C LYS A 58 5.94 16.77 23.39
N ASN A 59 7.22 16.37 23.44
CA ASN A 59 8.27 16.87 22.53
C ASN A 59 8.49 16.02 21.27
N GLN A 60 7.77 14.93 21.08
CA GLN A 60 8.02 13.94 20.03
C GLN A 60 7.04 14.00 18.86
N ALA A 61 6.05 14.90 18.88
CA ALA A 61 5.18 15.12 17.73
C ALA A 61 5.98 15.53 16.48
N ALA A 62 7.00 16.38 16.65
CA ALA A 62 7.88 16.78 15.56
C ALA A 62 8.75 15.64 15.03
N GLU A 63 9.18 14.72 15.91
CA GLU A 63 9.94 13.54 15.51
C GLU A 63 9.05 12.51 14.82
N ALA A 64 7.83 12.30 15.32
CA ALA A 64 6.84 11.46 14.65
C ALA A 64 6.55 11.98 13.24
N GLU A 65 6.32 13.27 13.08
CA GLU A 65 6.06 13.90 11.78
C GLU A 65 7.25 13.77 10.82
N ARG A 66 8.49 13.93 11.34
CA ARG A 66 9.69 13.67 10.54
C ARG A 66 9.73 12.22 10.05
N ASN A 67 9.43 11.24 10.93
CA ASN A 67 9.42 9.83 10.57
C ASN A 67 8.29 9.53 9.55
N TYR A 68 7.12 10.14 9.68
CA TYR A 68 6.07 10.02 8.65
C TYR A 68 6.52 10.60 7.32
N GLY A 69 7.20 11.76 7.29
CA GLY A 69 7.77 12.32 6.08
C GLY A 69 8.80 11.40 5.40
N LEU A 70 9.65 10.71 6.19
CA LEU A 70 10.57 9.71 5.66
C LEU A 70 9.83 8.49 5.12
N ALA A 71 8.80 8.01 5.82
CA ALA A 71 7.97 6.90 5.35
C ALA A 71 7.29 7.24 4.01
N VAL A 72 6.71 8.42 3.87
CA VAL A 72 6.12 8.90 2.61
C VAL A 72 7.15 8.88 1.47
N LYS A 73 8.37 9.36 1.73
CA LYS A 73 9.45 9.35 0.73
C LYS A 73 9.77 7.93 0.25
N GLU A 74 9.91 6.99 1.16
CA GLU A 74 10.25 5.62 0.83
C GLU A 74 9.09 4.90 0.11
N PHE A 75 7.83 5.06 0.55
CA PHE A 75 6.69 4.47 -0.16
C PHE A 75 6.53 5.04 -1.57
N LYS A 76 6.74 6.34 -1.77
CA LYS A 76 6.76 6.94 -3.12
C LYS A 76 7.92 6.41 -3.96
N ALA A 77 9.08 6.15 -3.37
CA ALA A 77 10.18 5.51 -4.07
C ALA A 77 9.82 4.07 -4.48
N ALA A 78 9.17 3.29 -3.60
CA ALA A 78 8.66 1.96 -3.95
C ALA A 78 7.68 2.00 -5.13
N ILE A 79 6.70 2.90 -5.08
CA ILE A 79 5.70 3.09 -6.15
C ILE A 79 6.37 3.53 -7.47
N SER A 80 7.41 4.35 -7.42
CA SER A 80 8.14 4.76 -8.62
C SER A 80 8.90 3.62 -9.30
N ARG A 81 9.24 2.56 -8.56
CA ARG A 81 9.88 1.34 -9.08
C ARG A 81 8.86 0.33 -9.61
N ASP A 82 7.71 0.27 -8.94
CA ASP A 82 6.60 -0.59 -9.34
C ASP A 82 5.27 0.13 -9.07
N PHE A 83 4.64 0.67 -10.11
CA PHE A 83 3.36 1.37 -10.05
C PHE A 83 2.17 0.47 -9.68
N SER A 84 2.34 -0.83 -9.73
CA SER A 84 1.35 -1.82 -9.35
C SER A 84 1.56 -2.39 -7.94
N TYR A 85 2.54 -1.89 -7.21
CA TYR A 85 2.87 -2.38 -5.89
C TYR A 85 1.82 -1.94 -4.86
N THR A 86 0.74 -2.70 -4.80
CA THR A 86 -0.46 -2.45 -4.00
C THR A 86 -0.15 -2.17 -2.53
N GLU A 87 0.83 -2.90 -1.96
CA GLU A 87 1.20 -2.73 -0.57
C GLU A 87 1.84 -1.37 -0.27
N ALA A 88 2.64 -0.83 -1.20
CA ALA A 88 3.23 0.50 -1.04
C ALA A 88 2.16 1.59 -1.08
N HIS A 89 1.18 1.48 -2.00
CA HIS A 89 0.02 2.37 -2.03
C HIS A 89 -0.78 2.33 -0.72
N ARG A 90 -1.09 1.12 -0.22
CA ARG A 90 -1.80 0.94 1.05
C ARG A 90 -1.05 1.57 2.22
N ASN A 91 0.26 1.34 2.31
CA ASN A 91 1.09 1.89 3.37
C ASN A 91 1.21 3.42 3.29
N LEU A 92 1.34 3.97 2.08
CA LEU A 92 1.33 5.42 1.85
C LEU A 92 0.01 6.05 2.28
N ALA A 93 -1.14 5.42 1.92
CA ALA A 93 -2.46 5.85 2.34
C ALA A 93 -2.59 5.90 3.88
N ARG A 94 -2.08 4.87 4.56
CA ARG A 94 -2.10 4.83 6.04
C ARG A 94 -1.29 5.96 6.66
N VAL A 95 -0.11 6.29 6.11
CA VAL A 95 0.67 7.44 6.59
C VAL A 95 -0.10 8.73 6.39
N TYR A 96 -0.66 8.95 5.21
CA TYR A 96 -1.47 10.13 4.93
C TYR A 96 -2.68 10.25 5.86
N HIS A 97 -3.37 9.15 6.14
CA HIS A 97 -4.48 9.13 7.08
C HIS A 97 -4.05 9.56 8.49
N VAL A 98 -2.91 9.06 8.99
CA VAL A 98 -2.36 9.46 10.31
C VAL A 98 -1.96 10.94 10.33
N GLN A 99 -1.44 11.46 9.22
CA GLN A 99 -1.10 12.88 9.04
C GLN A 99 -2.35 13.76 8.80
N LYS A 100 -3.56 13.18 8.78
CA LYS A 100 -4.82 13.86 8.43
C LYS A 100 -4.84 14.45 7.02
N ASN A 101 -3.98 13.98 6.14
CA ASN A 101 -4.05 14.26 4.71
C ASN A 101 -5.05 13.27 4.08
N PHE A 102 -6.33 13.52 4.29
CA PHE A 102 -7.40 12.60 3.87
C PHE A 102 -7.58 12.55 2.36
N GLU A 103 -7.26 13.64 1.64
CA GLU A 103 -7.22 13.65 0.17
C GLU A 103 -6.18 12.66 -0.35
N GLY A 104 -4.94 12.78 0.12
CA GLY A 104 -3.87 11.85 -0.27
C GLY A 104 -4.17 10.41 0.13
N ALA A 105 -4.78 10.20 1.31
CA ALA A 105 -5.19 8.87 1.75
C ALA A 105 -6.27 8.27 0.82
N ALA A 106 -7.27 9.07 0.44
CA ALA A 106 -8.34 8.61 -0.46
C ALA A 106 -7.82 8.27 -1.86
N GLU A 107 -6.89 9.07 -2.41
CA GLU A 107 -6.27 8.80 -3.71
C GLU A 107 -5.52 7.46 -3.70
N GLU A 108 -4.70 7.23 -2.68
CA GLU A 108 -3.90 6.02 -2.59
C GLU A 108 -4.76 4.77 -2.27
N TYR A 109 -5.78 4.87 -1.39
CA TYR A 109 -6.72 3.77 -1.18
C TYR A 109 -7.54 3.45 -2.43
N LYS A 110 -7.97 4.46 -3.18
CA LYS A 110 -8.62 4.26 -4.49
C LYS A 110 -7.70 3.46 -5.42
N ARG A 111 -6.41 3.80 -5.45
CA ARG A 111 -5.45 3.04 -6.24
C ARG A 111 -5.34 1.58 -5.78
N VAL A 112 -5.40 1.32 -4.46
CA VAL A 112 -5.45 -0.05 -3.93
C VAL A 112 -6.70 -0.80 -4.41
N THR A 113 -7.89 -0.17 -4.39
CA THR A 113 -9.13 -0.82 -4.87
C THR A 113 -9.10 -1.13 -6.37
N GLU A 114 -8.42 -0.31 -7.17
CA GLU A 114 -8.21 -0.56 -8.61
C GLU A 114 -7.25 -1.73 -8.87
N LEU A 115 -6.15 -1.82 -8.09
CA LEU A 115 -5.12 -2.85 -8.24
C LEU A 115 -5.53 -4.20 -7.62
N ALA A 116 -6.32 -4.17 -6.56
CA ALA A 116 -6.77 -5.34 -5.81
C ALA A 116 -8.26 -5.22 -5.47
N PRO A 117 -9.17 -5.43 -6.44
CA PRO A 117 -10.61 -5.24 -6.22
C PRO A 117 -11.22 -6.14 -5.12
N GLY A 118 -10.58 -7.24 -4.76
CA GLY A 118 -11.00 -8.11 -3.66
C GLY A 118 -10.57 -7.63 -2.26
N ASP A 119 -9.82 -6.54 -2.16
CA ASP A 119 -9.37 -5.97 -0.89
C ASP A 119 -10.46 -5.09 -0.26
N ILE A 120 -11.39 -5.72 0.44
CA ILE A 120 -12.52 -5.04 1.09
C ILE A 120 -12.07 -4.01 2.13
N ASP A 121 -10.95 -4.26 2.81
CA ASP A 121 -10.39 -3.31 3.77
C ASP A 121 -9.96 -1.99 3.11
N ALA A 122 -9.50 -2.04 1.86
CA ALA A 122 -9.15 -0.84 1.12
C ALA A 122 -10.39 0.03 0.82
N TYR A 123 -11.52 -0.58 0.45
CA TYR A 123 -12.79 0.14 0.25
C TYR A 123 -13.28 0.79 1.55
N VAL A 124 -13.22 0.06 2.67
CA VAL A 124 -13.60 0.60 3.98
C VAL A 124 -12.72 1.79 4.35
N ASN A 125 -11.41 1.68 4.18
CA ASN A 125 -10.48 2.77 4.50
C ASN A 125 -10.64 3.97 3.56
N LEU A 126 -10.95 3.74 2.27
CA LEU A 126 -11.31 4.80 1.33
C LEU A 126 -12.59 5.52 1.78
N ALA A 127 -13.62 4.77 2.16
CA ALA A 127 -14.86 5.35 2.66
C ALA A 127 -14.64 6.18 3.94
N LEU A 128 -13.80 5.71 4.87
CA LEU A 128 -13.43 6.47 6.06
C LEU A 128 -12.72 7.78 5.72
N ALA A 129 -11.77 7.76 4.77
CA ALA A 129 -11.11 8.98 4.31
C ALA A 129 -12.11 9.97 3.67
N LEU A 130 -13.07 9.48 2.89
CA LEU A 130 -14.14 10.30 2.29
C LEU A 130 -15.08 10.92 3.34
N ILE A 131 -15.36 10.20 4.43
CA ILE A 131 -16.14 10.74 5.55
C ILE A 131 -15.41 11.91 6.22
N GLU A 132 -14.12 11.77 6.46
CA GLU A 132 -13.28 12.85 7.02
C GLU A 132 -13.24 14.08 6.09
N LEU A 133 -13.33 13.86 4.77
CA LEU A 133 -13.46 14.89 3.75
C LEU A 133 -14.86 15.50 3.61
N LYS A 134 -15.82 15.08 4.46
CA LYS A 134 -17.22 15.52 4.37
C LYS A 134 -17.91 15.13 3.06
N ARG A 135 -17.58 13.96 2.53
CA ARG A 135 -18.10 13.37 1.28
C ARG A 135 -18.84 12.06 1.55
N PRO A 136 -19.86 12.03 2.44
CA PRO A 136 -20.50 10.79 2.87
C PRO A 136 -21.25 10.07 1.73
N ALA A 137 -21.79 10.80 0.75
CA ALA A 137 -22.45 10.19 -0.39
C ALA A 137 -21.49 9.32 -1.22
N GLU A 138 -20.27 9.80 -1.45
CA GLU A 138 -19.26 9.04 -2.18
C GLU A 138 -18.75 7.86 -1.33
N ALA A 139 -18.64 8.02 -0.01
CA ALA A 139 -18.29 6.92 0.88
C ALA A 139 -19.31 5.77 0.80
N ILE A 140 -20.62 6.07 0.76
CA ILE A 140 -21.67 5.06 0.57
C ILE A 140 -21.49 4.35 -0.77
N GLN A 141 -21.26 5.09 -1.85
CA GLN A 141 -21.09 4.51 -3.18
C GLN A 141 -19.89 3.55 -3.21
N VAL A 142 -18.76 3.94 -2.64
CA VAL A 142 -17.55 3.10 -2.54
C VAL A 142 -17.84 1.81 -1.78
N LEU A 143 -18.60 1.86 -0.68
CA LEU A 143 -18.96 0.67 0.10
C LEU A 143 -19.96 -0.23 -0.65
N GLU A 144 -20.89 0.34 -1.40
CA GLU A 144 -21.81 -0.43 -2.26
C GLU A 144 -21.03 -1.11 -3.41
N ASP A 145 -20.07 -0.42 -4.02
CA ASP A 145 -19.20 -1.00 -5.06
C ASP A 145 -18.39 -2.18 -4.51
N ALA A 146 -17.91 -2.09 -3.28
CA ALA A 146 -17.17 -3.17 -2.61
C ALA A 146 -17.97 -4.47 -2.51
N LYS A 147 -19.31 -4.39 -2.37
CA LYS A 147 -20.18 -5.58 -2.30
C LYS A 147 -20.16 -6.39 -3.59
N GLY A 148 -19.87 -5.75 -4.72
CA GLY A 148 -19.69 -6.43 -6.01
C GLY A 148 -18.40 -7.26 -6.12
N HIS A 149 -17.48 -7.09 -5.19
CA HIS A 149 -16.15 -7.71 -5.21
C HIS A 149 -15.95 -8.80 -4.14
N THR A 150 -17.00 -9.14 -3.38
CA THR A 150 -16.94 -10.20 -2.35
C THR A 150 -18.20 -11.06 -2.36
N TYR A 151 -18.01 -12.35 -2.04
CA TYR A 151 -19.10 -13.30 -1.77
C TYR A 151 -19.08 -13.77 -0.30
N ASP A 152 -18.19 -13.23 0.52
CA ASP A 152 -18.13 -13.58 1.95
C ASP A 152 -19.29 -12.92 2.70
N PRO A 153 -20.21 -13.70 3.31
CA PRO A 153 -21.35 -13.15 4.03
C PRO A 153 -20.97 -12.21 5.16
N LYS A 154 -19.84 -12.47 5.83
CA LYS A 154 -19.35 -11.64 6.92
C LYS A 154 -18.82 -10.29 6.42
N ALA A 155 -18.15 -10.29 5.29
CA ALA A 155 -17.71 -9.06 4.65
C ALA A 155 -18.92 -8.22 4.19
N LEU A 156 -19.95 -8.85 3.60
CA LEU A 156 -21.19 -8.19 3.20
C LEU A 156 -21.92 -7.56 4.39
N GLU A 157 -22.07 -8.30 5.49
CA GLU A 157 -22.67 -7.78 6.73
C GLU A 157 -21.89 -6.58 7.30
N THR A 158 -20.56 -6.67 7.23
CA THR A 158 -19.68 -5.56 7.66
C THR A 158 -19.89 -4.32 6.80
N LEU A 159 -19.93 -4.47 5.48
CA LEU A 159 -20.16 -3.37 4.53
C LEU A 159 -21.53 -2.73 4.76
N ASP A 160 -22.60 -3.54 4.92
CA ASP A 160 -23.93 -3.03 5.20
C ASP A 160 -23.97 -2.22 6.52
N SER A 161 -23.31 -2.70 7.58
CA SER A 161 -23.17 -1.97 8.84
C SER A 161 -22.46 -0.62 8.66
N TYR A 162 -21.41 -0.55 7.84
CA TYR A 162 -20.74 0.72 7.55
C TYR A 162 -21.65 1.66 6.76
N ILE A 163 -22.35 1.18 5.74
CA ILE A 163 -23.28 1.98 4.93
C ILE A 163 -24.37 2.61 5.82
N GLU A 164 -24.98 1.83 6.70
CA GLU A 164 -25.98 2.35 7.62
C GLU A 164 -25.44 3.42 8.57
N LYS A 165 -24.23 3.22 9.09
CA LYS A 165 -23.57 4.21 9.96
C LYS A 165 -23.30 5.52 9.20
N VAL A 166 -22.88 5.44 7.95
CA VAL A 166 -22.60 6.62 7.12
C VAL A 166 -23.89 7.35 6.75
N ARG A 167 -24.97 6.63 6.45
CA ARG A 167 -26.31 7.21 6.22
C ARG A 167 -26.80 7.96 7.45
N ALA A 168 -26.71 7.33 8.62
CA ALA A 168 -27.09 7.96 9.88
C ALA A 168 -26.25 9.21 10.22
N TYR A 169 -24.97 9.22 9.85
CA TYR A 169 -24.11 10.39 9.97
C TYR A 169 -24.58 11.52 9.04
N GLN A 170 -24.86 11.21 7.79
CA GLN A 170 -25.35 12.17 6.80
C GLN A 170 -26.66 12.85 7.22
N GLU A 171 -27.60 12.08 7.76
CA GLU A 171 -28.88 12.62 8.24
C GLU A 171 -28.74 13.61 9.42
N LYS A 172 -27.70 13.43 10.24
CA LYS A 172 -27.43 14.34 11.38
C LYS A 172 -26.78 15.65 10.93
N GLU A 173 -26.00 15.65 9.85
CA GLU A 173 -25.40 16.88 9.34
C GLU A 173 -26.39 17.78 8.57
N VAL A 174 -27.50 17.22 8.08
CA VAL A 174 -28.54 17.96 7.33
C VAL A 174 -29.57 18.62 8.26
N ARG A 175 -29.58 18.27 9.55
CA ARG A 175 -30.48 18.88 10.57
C ARG A 175 -29.80 20.01 11.33
#